data_e384748596ace03f23e918bf42552d6c
#
_entry.id   e384748596ace03f23e918bf42552d6c
#
_cell.length_a   1.000
_cell.length_b   1.000
_cell.length_c   1.000
_cell.angle_alpha   90.00
_cell.angle_beta   90.00
_cell.angle_gamma   90.00
#
_symmetry.space_group_name_H-M   'P 1'
#
loop_
_entity.id
_entity.type
_entity.pdbx_description
1 polymer ?
#
loop_
_entity_poly.entity_id
_entity_poly.type
_entity_poly.pdbx_seq_one_letter_code
_entity_poly.pdbx_strand_id
1 'polypeptide(L)'
;EVKEARYGEIAIVQTISDISIGDTICDINHINPLPPIIIEEPTMSMNFLVNSSPFAGRSGKFLTNRHIKERLDRELETNVGLKVESLNGADGYKVSGRGELHLSVLLEEMRREGYELSVSKPVVLFKEIEGVKCEPFEEVLIDCPNDYAGTIIQDLNERKGNIVSITNDENYTHLVFNCPTRGLIGYRSSFITNTKGEGIMVRSFKDYEPYVGPITRRKNGVLVSMEDGKTMAFSLYNLSDRGTLIVDPATEVYKGMIVGIHNRDNDLNVNPCKNKNLTNTRASGSDDALVLVPPKKFTLEEALEFIEDDEYVELTPDAIRLRKKILDNKTR
;
A
#
# COMPACT_ATOMS: atom_id res chain seq x y z
N GLU A 1 8.42 -39.48 -15.10
CA GLU A 1 7.08 -40.10 -15.23
C GLU A 1 7.02 -41.39 -14.44
N VAL A 2 6.02 -41.54 -13.59
CA VAL A 2 5.75 -42.73 -12.82
C VAL A 2 4.42 -43.34 -13.27
N LYS A 3 4.30 -44.65 -13.22
CA LYS A 3 3.07 -45.35 -13.58
C LYS A 3 2.09 -45.47 -12.42
N GLU A 4 2.55 -45.30 -11.20
CA GLU A 4 1.80 -45.47 -9.98
C GLU A 4 2.36 -44.56 -8.91
N ALA A 5 1.48 -43.88 -8.16
CA ALA A 5 1.81 -43.15 -6.94
C ALA A 5 1.17 -43.85 -5.74
N ARG A 6 1.91 -44.03 -4.65
CA ARG A 6 1.46 -44.75 -3.46
C ARG A 6 1.04 -43.79 -2.35
N TYR A 7 0.32 -44.30 -1.40
CA TYR A 7 -0.08 -43.61 -0.18
C TYR A 7 1.10 -42.88 0.47
N GLY A 8 0.93 -41.55 0.72
CA GLY A 8 1.94 -40.69 1.31
C GLY A 8 2.89 -40.04 0.30
N GLU A 9 2.79 -40.33 -1.00
CA GLU A 9 3.60 -39.71 -2.03
C GLU A 9 2.95 -38.41 -2.55
N ILE A 10 3.80 -37.40 -2.87
CA ILE A 10 3.39 -36.16 -3.55
C ILE A 10 3.60 -36.39 -5.05
N ALA A 11 2.52 -36.31 -5.83
CA ALA A 11 2.56 -36.50 -7.27
C ALA A 11 2.09 -35.25 -8.01
N ILE A 12 2.71 -35.01 -9.18
CA ILE A 12 2.25 -33.98 -10.14
C ILE A 12 1.36 -34.67 -11.17
N VAL A 13 0.11 -34.25 -11.25
CA VAL A 13 -0.87 -34.79 -12.21
C VAL A 13 -1.08 -33.75 -13.32
N GLN A 14 -0.98 -34.18 -14.57
CA GLN A 14 -1.20 -33.33 -15.75
C GLN A 14 -2.50 -33.75 -16.46
N THR A 15 -3.04 -32.86 -17.29
CA THR A 15 -4.22 -33.11 -18.13
C THR A 15 -5.58 -33.18 -17.42
N ILE A 16 -5.70 -32.72 -16.18
CA ILE A 16 -7.00 -32.51 -15.56
C ILE A 16 -7.38 -31.04 -15.72
N SER A 17 -8.45 -30.78 -16.47
CA SER A 17 -9.08 -29.46 -16.55
C SER A 17 -10.05 -29.27 -15.40
N ASP A 18 -10.30 -28.00 -15.05
CA ASP A 18 -11.34 -27.61 -14.07
C ASP A 18 -11.12 -28.13 -12.64
N ILE A 19 -9.85 -28.23 -12.21
CA ILE A 19 -9.49 -28.56 -10.85
C ILE A 19 -8.97 -27.33 -10.11
N SER A 20 -9.42 -27.15 -8.88
CA SER A 20 -9.00 -26.05 -7.98
C SER A 20 -8.22 -26.57 -6.78
N ILE A 21 -7.45 -25.66 -6.13
CA ILE A 21 -6.74 -25.99 -4.90
C ILE A 21 -7.76 -26.33 -3.81
N GLY A 22 -7.59 -27.48 -3.18
CA GLY A 22 -8.51 -28.02 -2.18
C GLY A 22 -9.48 -29.10 -2.71
N ASP A 23 -9.51 -29.29 -4.04
CA ASP A 23 -10.31 -30.37 -4.61
C ASP A 23 -9.68 -31.74 -4.35
N THR A 24 -10.53 -32.73 -4.15
CA THR A 24 -10.10 -34.12 -3.96
C THR A 24 -10.27 -34.92 -5.24
N ILE A 25 -9.20 -35.53 -5.72
CA ILE A 25 -9.25 -36.47 -6.83
C ILE A 25 -9.58 -37.89 -6.26
N CYS A 26 -10.71 -38.43 -6.66
CA CYS A 26 -11.19 -39.73 -6.22
C CYS A 26 -11.27 -40.73 -7.36
N ASP A 27 -11.29 -42.05 -7.01
CA ASP A 27 -11.69 -43.07 -7.92
C ASP A 27 -13.18 -42.92 -8.30
N ILE A 28 -13.51 -43.17 -9.57
CA ILE A 28 -14.88 -42.96 -10.09
C ILE A 28 -15.91 -43.89 -9.40
N ASN A 29 -15.48 -45.03 -8.91
CA ASN A 29 -16.33 -45.99 -8.21
C ASN A 29 -16.31 -45.83 -6.68
N HIS A 30 -15.38 -45.01 -6.15
CA HIS A 30 -15.20 -44.79 -4.72
C HIS A 30 -15.02 -43.28 -4.47
N ILE A 31 -16.13 -42.54 -4.58
CA ILE A 31 -16.14 -41.09 -4.36
C ILE A 31 -16.15 -40.83 -2.84
N ASN A 32 -15.01 -40.48 -2.28
CA ASN A 32 -14.84 -40.11 -0.88
C ASN A 32 -13.98 -38.85 -0.74
N PRO A 33 -14.57 -37.67 -0.98
CA PRO A 33 -13.84 -36.40 -0.92
C PRO A 33 -13.39 -36.10 0.51
N LEU A 34 -12.19 -35.59 0.68
CA LEU A 34 -11.73 -35.03 1.93
C LEU A 34 -12.53 -33.75 2.25
N PRO A 35 -12.64 -33.38 3.55
CA PRO A 35 -13.24 -32.09 3.92
C PRO A 35 -12.54 -30.95 3.18
N PRO A 36 -13.30 -30.00 2.60
CA PRO A 36 -12.69 -28.86 1.90
C PRO A 36 -11.84 -28.03 2.85
N ILE A 37 -10.71 -27.53 2.35
CA ILE A 37 -9.87 -26.61 3.11
C ILE A 37 -10.61 -25.27 3.16
N ILE A 38 -10.92 -24.82 4.38
CA ILE A 38 -11.53 -23.50 4.60
C ILE A 38 -10.43 -22.45 4.35
N ILE A 39 -10.63 -21.66 3.29
CA ILE A 39 -9.75 -20.55 2.96
C ILE A 39 -10.36 -19.29 3.55
N GLU A 40 -9.56 -18.54 4.30
CA GLU A 40 -9.98 -17.25 4.84
C GLU A 40 -10.37 -16.30 3.72
N GLU A 41 -11.53 -15.65 3.87
CA GLU A 41 -11.99 -14.65 2.93
C GLU A 41 -11.09 -13.42 2.92
N PRO A 42 -10.98 -12.73 1.77
CA PRO A 42 -10.28 -11.46 1.71
C PRO A 42 -10.84 -10.44 2.70
N THR A 43 -9.98 -9.72 3.37
CA THR A 43 -10.36 -8.66 4.34
C THR A 43 -10.11 -7.26 3.82
N MET A 44 -9.34 -7.15 2.73
CA MET A 44 -8.88 -5.88 2.17
C MET A 44 -8.93 -5.89 0.64
N SER A 45 -9.12 -4.73 0.03
CA SER A 45 -9.08 -4.57 -1.43
C SER A 45 -8.36 -3.30 -1.86
N MET A 46 -7.85 -3.32 -3.10
CA MET A 46 -7.32 -2.16 -3.83
C MET A 46 -7.81 -2.19 -5.27
N ASN A 47 -7.83 -1.03 -5.92
CA ASN A 47 -8.08 -0.97 -7.35
C ASN A 47 -6.74 -0.94 -8.11
N PHE A 48 -6.57 -1.88 -9.02
CA PHE A 48 -5.46 -1.93 -9.98
C PHE A 48 -5.97 -1.35 -11.30
N LEU A 49 -5.43 -0.22 -11.70
CA LEU A 49 -5.90 0.58 -12.83
C LEU A 49 -4.82 0.70 -13.90
N VAL A 50 -5.22 0.84 -15.14
CA VAL A 50 -4.31 1.26 -16.20
C VAL A 50 -3.71 2.61 -15.82
N ASN A 51 -2.39 2.77 -15.99
CA ASN A 51 -1.73 4.04 -15.73
C ASN A 51 -2.17 5.09 -16.75
N SER A 52 -2.82 6.14 -16.28
CA SER A 52 -3.29 7.28 -17.07
C SER A 52 -2.48 8.56 -16.82
N SER A 53 -1.30 8.45 -16.23
CA SER A 53 -0.42 9.60 -15.98
C SER A 53 0.21 10.12 -17.28
N PRO A 54 0.69 11.38 -17.30
CA PRO A 54 1.45 11.92 -18.45
C PRO A 54 2.74 11.14 -18.76
N PHE A 55 3.21 10.30 -17.84
CA PHE A 55 4.40 9.45 -18.02
C PHE A 55 4.07 8.01 -18.38
N ALA A 56 2.79 7.69 -18.60
CA ALA A 56 2.38 6.35 -19.01
C ALA A 56 3.11 5.88 -20.27
N GLY A 57 3.60 4.62 -20.25
CA GLY A 57 4.31 4.01 -21.36
C GLY A 57 5.79 4.36 -21.52
N ARG A 58 6.37 5.11 -20.58
CA ARG A 58 7.79 5.45 -20.64
C ARG A 58 8.73 4.37 -20.10
N SER A 59 8.23 3.53 -19.22
CA SER A 59 9.05 2.58 -18.44
C SER A 59 8.57 1.14 -18.58
N GLY A 60 7.28 0.90 -18.50
CA GLY A 60 6.70 -0.45 -18.50
C GLY A 60 6.56 -1.06 -19.89
N LYS A 61 6.58 -2.39 -19.95
CA LYS A 61 6.28 -3.19 -21.16
C LYS A 61 4.80 -3.55 -21.25
N PHE A 62 4.15 -3.75 -20.09
CA PHE A 62 2.77 -4.21 -19.98
C PHE A 62 1.89 -3.09 -19.42
N LEU A 63 1.13 -2.41 -20.28
CA LEU A 63 0.44 -1.16 -20.00
C LEU A 63 -1.08 -1.24 -20.08
N THR A 64 -1.61 -2.28 -20.76
CA THR A 64 -3.01 -2.33 -21.10
C THR A 64 -3.84 -3.08 -20.06
N ASN A 65 -5.14 -2.79 -20.00
CA ASN A 65 -6.09 -3.50 -19.17
C ASN A 65 -6.06 -5.02 -19.43
N ARG A 66 -5.85 -5.43 -20.68
CA ARG A 66 -5.68 -6.83 -21.07
C ARG A 66 -4.47 -7.48 -20.41
N HIS A 67 -3.31 -6.81 -20.42
CA HIS A 67 -2.09 -7.32 -19.77
C HIS A 67 -2.30 -7.52 -18.27
N ILE A 68 -2.93 -6.53 -17.61
CA ILE A 68 -3.25 -6.63 -16.19
C ILE A 68 -4.16 -7.83 -15.93
N LYS A 69 -5.21 -8.00 -16.75
CA LYS A 69 -6.11 -9.13 -16.62
C LYS A 69 -5.40 -10.47 -16.74
N GLU A 70 -4.66 -10.67 -17.81
CA GLU A 70 -3.93 -11.93 -18.08
C GLU A 70 -2.96 -12.28 -16.93
N ARG A 71 -2.35 -11.27 -16.30
CA ARG A 71 -1.48 -11.48 -15.13
C ARG A 71 -2.28 -11.86 -13.89
N LEU A 72 -3.39 -11.18 -13.63
CA LEU A 72 -4.26 -11.47 -12.50
C LEU A 72 -4.95 -12.83 -12.63
N ASP A 73 -5.41 -13.20 -13.83
CA ASP A 73 -6.00 -14.51 -14.12
C ASP A 73 -4.99 -15.64 -13.80
N ARG A 74 -3.72 -15.45 -14.19
CA ARG A 74 -2.63 -16.39 -13.88
C ARG A 74 -2.34 -16.47 -12.38
N GLU A 75 -2.43 -15.35 -11.65
CA GLU A 75 -2.27 -15.33 -10.20
C GLU A 75 -3.39 -16.12 -9.50
N LEU A 76 -4.63 -16.02 -10.00
CA LEU A 76 -5.77 -16.73 -9.43
C LEU A 76 -5.65 -18.26 -9.52
N GLU A 77 -4.85 -18.79 -10.45
CA GLU A 77 -4.62 -20.24 -10.57
C GLU A 77 -3.90 -20.82 -9.34
N THR A 78 -3.05 -20.02 -8.70
CA THR A 78 -2.20 -20.48 -7.58
C THR A 78 -2.52 -19.78 -6.25
N ASN A 79 -3.13 -18.61 -6.29
CA ASN A 79 -3.40 -17.77 -5.13
C ASN A 79 -4.87 -17.78 -4.74
N VAL A 80 -5.26 -18.77 -3.97
CA VAL A 80 -6.65 -18.98 -3.53
C VAL A 80 -7.19 -17.93 -2.55
N GLY A 81 -6.32 -17.13 -1.96
CA GLY A 81 -6.71 -16.01 -1.08
C GLY A 81 -6.96 -14.69 -1.82
N LEU A 82 -6.87 -14.70 -3.15
CA LEU A 82 -7.08 -13.54 -4.00
C LEU A 82 -8.46 -13.58 -4.66
N LYS A 83 -9.13 -12.44 -4.75
CA LYS A 83 -10.36 -12.26 -5.53
C LYS A 83 -10.21 -11.06 -6.45
N VAL A 84 -10.59 -11.24 -7.71
CA VAL A 84 -10.48 -10.20 -8.75
C VAL A 84 -11.84 -9.94 -9.37
N GLU A 85 -12.26 -8.68 -9.38
CA GLU A 85 -13.52 -8.22 -9.95
C GLU A 85 -13.25 -7.07 -10.92
N SER A 86 -13.87 -7.07 -12.09
CA SER A 86 -13.78 -5.93 -13.02
C SER A 86 -14.46 -4.70 -12.45
N LEU A 87 -13.84 -3.53 -12.60
CA LEU A 87 -14.45 -2.27 -12.20
C LEU A 87 -15.45 -1.80 -13.26
N ASN A 88 -16.67 -1.48 -12.83
CA ASN A 88 -17.68 -0.90 -13.71
C ASN A 88 -17.32 0.56 -14.04
N GLY A 89 -17.15 0.86 -15.33
CA GLY A 89 -16.91 2.22 -15.81
C GLY A 89 -15.47 2.74 -15.69
N ALA A 90 -14.50 1.88 -15.34
CA ALA A 90 -13.09 2.22 -15.31
C ALA A 90 -12.24 1.07 -15.86
N ASP A 91 -11.11 1.40 -16.51
CA ASP A 91 -10.13 0.41 -16.98
C ASP A 91 -9.30 -0.12 -15.83
N GLY A 92 -9.78 -1.20 -15.21
CA GLY A 92 -9.09 -1.80 -14.08
C GLY A 92 -9.88 -2.87 -13.33
N TYR A 93 -9.28 -3.34 -12.26
CA TYR A 93 -9.77 -4.45 -11.44
C TYR A 93 -9.73 -4.09 -9.96
N LYS A 94 -10.78 -4.47 -9.25
CA LYS A 94 -10.77 -4.53 -7.79
C LYS A 94 -10.13 -5.85 -7.39
N VAL A 95 -8.98 -5.77 -6.74
CA VAL A 95 -8.21 -6.92 -6.27
C VAL A 95 -8.34 -6.98 -4.76
N SER A 96 -8.88 -8.07 -4.25
CA SER A 96 -9.11 -8.30 -2.83
C SER A 96 -8.20 -9.42 -2.32
N GLY A 97 -7.60 -9.22 -1.15
CA GLY A 97 -6.65 -10.14 -0.54
C GLY A 97 -6.78 -10.18 0.98
N ARG A 98 -6.01 -11.05 1.61
CA ARG A 98 -6.05 -11.25 3.07
C ARG A 98 -5.47 -10.10 3.88
N GLY A 99 -4.72 -9.20 3.24
CA GLY A 99 -4.10 -8.05 3.92
C GLY A 99 -3.20 -7.25 3.01
N GLU A 100 -2.67 -6.18 3.57
CA GLU A 100 -1.81 -5.21 2.89
C GLU A 100 -0.56 -5.83 2.27
N LEU A 101 0.15 -6.68 3.03
CA LEU A 101 1.37 -7.33 2.56
C LEU A 101 1.09 -8.27 1.37
N HIS A 102 -0.01 -9.01 1.39
CA HIS A 102 -0.41 -9.89 0.31
C HIS A 102 -0.57 -9.13 -1.03
N LEU A 103 -1.24 -7.97 -0.98
CA LEU A 103 -1.46 -7.14 -2.17
C LEU A 103 -0.18 -6.38 -2.60
N SER A 104 0.65 -5.93 -1.65
CA SER A 104 1.90 -5.24 -1.98
C SER A 104 2.95 -6.16 -2.59
N VAL A 105 3.02 -7.43 -2.17
CA VAL A 105 3.88 -8.44 -2.80
C VAL A 105 3.49 -8.67 -4.25
N LEU A 106 2.19 -8.86 -4.53
CA LEU A 106 1.70 -9.01 -5.90
C LEU A 106 2.05 -7.79 -6.77
N LEU A 107 1.87 -6.58 -6.25
CA LEU A 107 2.22 -5.36 -6.95
C LEU A 107 3.72 -5.26 -7.25
N GLU A 108 4.56 -5.62 -6.29
CA GLU A 108 6.02 -5.60 -6.47
C GLU A 108 6.49 -6.64 -7.48
N GLU A 109 5.88 -7.83 -7.50
CA GLU A 109 6.13 -8.85 -8.52
C GLU A 109 5.74 -8.34 -9.91
N MET A 110 4.53 -7.79 -10.07
CA MET A 110 4.09 -7.18 -11.32
C MET A 110 5.05 -6.09 -11.79
N ARG A 111 5.48 -5.21 -10.88
CA ARG A 111 6.46 -4.16 -11.17
C ARG A 111 7.77 -4.73 -11.72
N ARG A 112 8.31 -5.79 -11.09
CA ARG A 112 9.54 -6.47 -11.53
C ARG A 112 9.39 -7.20 -12.85
N GLU A 113 8.21 -7.70 -13.15
CA GLU A 113 7.87 -8.31 -14.44
C GLU A 113 7.76 -7.27 -15.58
N GLY A 114 7.73 -5.99 -15.27
CA GLY A 114 7.67 -4.89 -16.25
C GLY A 114 6.28 -4.30 -16.46
N TYR A 115 5.34 -4.52 -15.55
CA TYR A 115 4.02 -3.88 -15.57
C TYR A 115 4.11 -2.43 -15.11
N GLU A 116 3.25 -1.62 -15.68
CA GLU A 116 3.02 -0.24 -15.30
C GLU A 116 1.53 -0.04 -15.03
N LEU A 117 1.19 0.40 -13.82
CA LEU A 117 -0.19 0.55 -13.37
C LEU A 117 -0.32 1.65 -12.32
N SER A 118 -1.55 2.10 -12.10
CA SER A 118 -1.91 2.96 -10.98
C SER A 118 -2.72 2.17 -9.96
N VAL A 119 -2.46 2.37 -8.67
CA VAL A 119 -3.20 1.69 -7.61
C VAL A 119 -3.82 2.68 -6.64
N SER A 120 -5.01 2.34 -6.17
CA SER A 120 -5.72 3.11 -5.16
C SER A 120 -5.24 2.77 -3.75
N LYS A 121 -5.62 3.60 -2.79
CA LYS A 121 -5.49 3.32 -1.36
C LYS A 121 -6.11 1.96 -1.01
N PRO A 122 -5.45 1.17 -0.15
CA PRO A 122 -6.04 -0.04 0.39
C PRO A 122 -7.23 0.28 1.30
N VAL A 123 -8.33 -0.43 1.10
CA VAL A 123 -9.55 -0.30 1.90
C VAL A 123 -9.97 -1.66 2.44
N VAL A 124 -10.46 -1.69 3.67
CA VAL A 124 -11.01 -2.91 4.27
C VAL A 124 -12.39 -3.24 3.69
N LEU A 125 -12.71 -4.51 3.64
CA LEU A 125 -14.02 -5.00 3.21
C LEU A 125 -14.96 -5.03 4.40
N PHE A 126 -16.03 -4.23 4.34
CA PHE A 126 -17.08 -4.25 5.33
C PHE A 126 -18.08 -5.37 5.03
N LYS A 127 -18.67 -5.93 6.08
CA LYS A 127 -19.78 -6.89 5.99
C LYS A 127 -20.98 -6.35 6.77
N GLU A 128 -22.16 -6.75 6.37
CA GLU A 128 -23.38 -6.53 7.15
C GLU A 128 -23.74 -7.85 7.84
N ILE A 129 -23.72 -7.86 9.15
CA ILE A 129 -24.03 -9.02 9.98
C ILE A 129 -25.20 -8.62 10.86
N GLU A 130 -26.32 -9.33 10.73
CA GLU A 130 -27.56 -9.06 11.48
C GLU A 130 -28.03 -7.58 11.37
N GLY A 131 -27.84 -6.94 10.22
CA GLY A 131 -28.22 -5.54 10.00
C GLY A 131 -27.22 -4.52 10.59
N VAL A 132 -26.10 -4.98 11.14
CA VAL A 132 -25.02 -4.12 11.67
C VAL A 132 -23.84 -4.10 10.70
N LYS A 133 -23.36 -2.91 10.38
CA LYS A 133 -22.13 -2.75 9.60
C LYS A 133 -20.92 -3.18 10.43
N CYS A 134 -20.23 -4.21 9.98
CA CYS A 134 -19.04 -4.78 10.62
C CYS A 134 -17.79 -4.59 9.77
N GLU A 135 -16.66 -4.52 10.44
CA GLU A 135 -15.31 -4.43 9.84
C GLU A 135 -14.39 -5.53 10.39
N PRO A 136 -13.36 -5.93 9.64
CA PRO A 136 -12.43 -6.96 10.10
C PRO A 136 -11.58 -6.43 11.26
N PHE A 137 -11.41 -7.26 12.27
CA PHE A 137 -10.54 -7.04 13.43
C PHE A 137 -9.40 -8.04 13.47
N GLU A 138 -8.27 -7.61 13.97
CA GLU A 138 -7.09 -8.41 14.17
C GLU A 138 -6.69 -8.45 15.65
N GLU A 139 -6.24 -9.62 16.09
CA GLU A 139 -5.48 -9.73 17.32
C GLU A 139 -4.04 -9.35 17.06
N VAL A 140 -3.52 -8.43 17.85
CA VAL A 140 -2.15 -7.91 17.71
C VAL A 140 -1.38 -8.23 18.98
N LEU A 141 -0.36 -9.09 18.83
CA LEU A 141 0.58 -9.44 19.89
C LEU A 141 1.83 -8.60 19.74
N ILE A 142 2.21 -7.91 20.80
CA ILE A 142 3.37 -7.00 20.80
C ILE A 142 4.26 -7.33 21.98
N ASP A 143 5.54 -7.54 21.69
CA ASP A 143 6.62 -7.60 22.66
C ASP A 143 7.54 -6.41 22.46
N CYS A 144 7.69 -5.56 23.47
CA CYS A 144 8.54 -4.37 23.36
C CYS A 144 9.23 -4.07 24.68
N PRO A 145 10.39 -3.38 24.67
CA PRO A 145 11.00 -2.84 25.88
C PRO A 145 10.03 -1.92 26.63
N ASN A 146 10.08 -1.96 27.96
CA ASN A 146 9.15 -1.23 28.83
C ASN A 146 9.04 0.26 28.50
N ASP A 147 10.14 0.89 28.07
CA ASP A 147 10.19 2.33 27.75
C ASP A 147 9.30 2.73 26.57
N TYR A 148 8.99 1.81 25.67
CA TYR A 148 8.18 2.09 24.47
C TYR A 148 6.71 1.72 24.62
N ALA A 149 6.34 0.95 25.64
CA ALA A 149 4.98 0.44 25.83
C ALA A 149 3.94 1.55 25.88
N GLY A 150 4.22 2.66 26.58
CA GLY A 150 3.32 3.81 26.68
C GLY A 150 3.00 4.44 25.31
N THR A 151 4.00 4.63 24.46
CA THR A 151 3.84 5.19 23.12
C THR A 151 3.00 4.25 22.24
N ILE A 152 3.28 2.94 22.29
CA ILE A 152 2.53 1.93 21.53
C ILE A 152 1.06 1.88 21.93
N ILE A 153 0.80 1.92 23.25
CA ILE A 153 -0.57 1.93 23.78
C ILE A 153 -1.32 3.18 23.31
N GLN A 154 -0.69 4.34 23.34
CA GLN A 154 -1.30 5.58 22.85
C GLN A 154 -1.61 5.49 21.36
N ASP A 155 -0.63 5.08 20.54
CA ASP A 155 -0.77 4.96 19.08
C ASP A 155 -1.93 4.03 18.69
N LEU A 156 -2.01 2.85 19.32
CA LEU A 156 -3.06 1.89 18.99
C LEU A 156 -4.43 2.33 19.49
N ASN A 157 -4.53 3.01 20.63
CA ASN A 157 -5.78 3.59 21.10
C ASN A 157 -6.30 4.70 20.17
N GLU A 158 -5.42 5.58 19.65
CA GLU A 158 -5.79 6.58 18.63
C GLU A 158 -6.32 5.91 17.36
N ARG A 159 -5.84 4.70 17.04
CA ARG A 159 -6.25 3.86 15.92
C ARG A 159 -7.45 2.95 16.25
N LYS A 160 -8.14 3.20 17.37
CA LYS A 160 -9.31 2.44 17.86
C LYS A 160 -9.00 0.99 18.24
N GLY A 161 -7.77 0.68 18.59
CA GLY A 161 -7.41 -0.59 19.19
C GLY A 161 -7.83 -0.64 20.67
N ASN A 162 -8.27 -1.80 21.11
CA ASN A 162 -8.62 -2.07 22.49
C ASN A 162 -7.61 -3.03 23.13
N ILE A 163 -7.11 -2.69 24.30
CA ILE A 163 -6.21 -3.55 25.06
C ILE A 163 -6.99 -4.73 25.62
N VAL A 164 -6.49 -5.94 25.36
CA VAL A 164 -7.01 -7.19 25.89
C VAL A 164 -6.23 -7.63 27.14
N SER A 165 -4.89 -7.56 27.07
CA SER A 165 -4.04 -7.86 28.21
C SER A 165 -2.71 -7.10 28.17
N ILE A 166 -2.13 -6.88 29.33
CA ILE A 166 -0.79 -6.32 29.54
C ILE A 166 -0.08 -7.19 30.55
N THR A 167 1.10 -7.65 30.22
CA THR A 167 1.98 -8.39 31.13
C THR A 167 3.37 -7.78 31.04
N ASN A 168 3.97 -7.52 32.19
CA ASN A 168 5.31 -6.93 32.26
C ASN A 168 6.31 -7.92 32.85
N ASP A 169 7.42 -8.08 32.17
CA ASP A 169 8.63 -8.70 32.70
C ASP A 169 9.63 -7.61 33.15
N GLU A 170 10.81 -8.01 33.63
CA GLU A 170 11.83 -7.05 34.11
C GLU A 170 12.21 -6.01 33.05
N ASN A 171 12.29 -6.39 31.76
CA ASN A 171 12.78 -5.54 30.68
C ASN A 171 11.76 -5.34 29.54
N TYR A 172 10.73 -6.20 29.45
CA TYR A 172 9.78 -6.21 28.35
C TYR A 172 8.35 -6.13 28.82
N THR A 173 7.54 -5.49 28.00
CA THR A 173 6.08 -5.47 28.11
C THR A 173 5.48 -6.28 26.97
N HIS A 174 4.59 -7.20 27.32
CA HIS A 174 3.79 -7.99 26.41
C HIS A 174 2.38 -7.42 26.35
N LEU A 175 1.95 -7.01 25.16
CA LEU A 175 0.66 -6.38 24.94
C LEU A 175 -0.15 -7.26 23.99
N VAL A 176 -1.43 -7.45 24.30
CA VAL A 176 -2.41 -8.02 23.39
C VAL A 176 -3.48 -7.00 23.11
N PHE A 177 -3.68 -6.67 21.85
CA PHE A 177 -4.70 -5.76 21.39
C PHE A 177 -5.71 -6.44 20.47
N ASN A 178 -6.94 -5.95 20.49
CA ASN A 178 -7.95 -6.19 19.48
C ASN A 178 -8.12 -4.90 18.67
N CYS A 179 -7.70 -4.91 17.41
CA CYS A 179 -7.63 -3.70 16.59
C CYS A 179 -8.43 -3.85 15.29
N PRO A 180 -9.16 -2.81 14.84
CA PRO A 180 -9.70 -2.82 13.50
C PRO A 180 -8.58 -2.83 12.46
N THR A 181 -8.65 -3.74 11.47
CA THR A 181 -7.63 -3.92 10.43
C THR A 181 -7.27 -2.60 9.76
N ARG A 182 -8.24 -1.73 9.48
CA ARG A 182 -7.99 -0.42 8.86
C ARG A 182 -7.18 0.53 9.76
N GLY A 183 -7.19 0.36 11.08
CA GLY A 183 -6.34 1.11 12.01
C GLY A 183 -4.88 0.66 11.96
N LEU A 184 -4.63 -0.57 11.54
CA LEU A 184 -3.30 -1.16 11.45
C LEU A 184 -2.61 -0.93 10.10
N ILE A 185 -3.34 -0.42 9.10
CA ILE A 185 -2.71 -0.04 7.82
C ILE A 185 -1.69 1.05 8.11
N GLY A 186 -0.45 0.81 7.68
CA GLY A 186 0.65 1.73 7.90
C GLY A 186 1.26 1.77 9.30
N TYR A 187 0.72 1.03 10.24
CA TYR A 187 1.23 1.05 11.60
C TYR A 187 2.61 0.42 11.75
N ARG A 188 2.96 -0.53 10.89
CA ARG A 188 4.24 -1.25 10.97
C ARG A 188 5.45 -0.32 10.92
N SER A 189 5.45 0.65 10.01
CA SER A 189 6.53 1.63 9.87
C SER A 189 6.68 2.51 11.11
N SER A 190 5.55 2.99 11.66
CA SER A 190 5.53 3.75 12.91
C SER A 190 6.00 2.92 14.09
N PHE A 191 5.55 1.67 14.19
CA PHE A 191 5.95 0.74 15.25
C PHE A 191 7.45 0.48 15.26
N ILE A 192 8.05 0.18 14.11
CA ILE A 192 9.51 -0.04 13.98
C ILE A 192 10.28 1.22 14.39
N THR A 193 9.82 2.39 13.97
CA THR A 193 10.45 3.68 14.34
C THR A 193 10.33 3.96 15.83
N ASN A 194 9.14 3.80 16.41
CA ASN A 194 8.87 4.10 17.82
C ASN A 194 9.58 3.13 18.77
N THR A 195 9.81 1.89 18.34
CA THR A 195 10.56 0.88 19.11
C THR A 195 12.04 0.82 18.75
N LYS A 196 12.52 1.68 17.86
CA LYS A 196 13.89 1.66 17.31
C LYS A 196 14.31 0.29 16.75
N GLY A 197 13.33 -0.50 16.27
CA GLY A 197 13.53 -1.85 15.76
C GLY A 197 13.61 -2.96 16.82
N GLU A 198 13.49 -2.65 18.10
CA GLU A 198 13.59 -3.62 19.21
C GLU A 198 12.25 -4.34 19.50
N GLY A 199 11.13 -3.81 18.99
CA GLY A 199 9.81 -4.39 19.18
C GLY A 199 9.48 -5.51 18.17
N ILE A 200 8.72 -6.49 18.63
CA ILE A 200 8.14 -7.56 17.79
C ILE A 200 6.63 -7.36 17.76
N MET A 201 6.03 -7.44 16.58
CA MET A 201 4.60 -7.33 16.38
C MET A 201 4.11 -8.45 15.47
N VAL A 202 3.16 -9.25 15.98
CA VAL A 202 2.47 -10.30 15.25
C VAL A 202 1.01 -9.93 15.13
N ARG A 203 0.43 -10.10 13.94
CA ARG A 203 -0.96 -9.78 13.63
C ARG A 203 -1.64 -11.01 13.07
N SER A 204 -2.85 -11.31 13.53
CA SER A 204 -3.69 -12.37 13.00
C SER A 204 -5.13 -11.91 12.90
N PHE A 205 -5.80 -12.28 11.80
CA PHE A 205 -7.24 -12.04 11.67
C PHE A 205 -7.99 -12.74 12.80
N LYS A 206 -8.93 -12.03 13.42
CA LYS A 206 -9.75 -12.56 14.51
C LYS A 206 -11.17 -12.83 14.06
N ASP A 207 -11.93 -11.75 13.77
CA ASP A 207 -13.33 -11.83 13.38
C ASP A 207 -13.79 -10.48 12.78
N TYR A 208 -15.05 -10.42 12.37
CA TYR A 208 -15.74 -9.19 12.02
C TYR A 208 -16.46 -8.62 13.24
N GLU A 209 -16.15 -7.40 13.64
CA GLU A 209 -16.80 -6.70 14.76
C GLU A 209 -17.49 -5.43 14.26
N PRO A 210 -18.44 -4.87 15.04
CA PRO A 210 -19.12 -3.63 14.66
C PRO A 210 -18.17 -2.47 14.36
N TYR A 211 -18.51 -1.67 13.34
CA TYR A 211 -17.74 -0.53 12.91
C TYR A 211 -17.53 0.50 14.04
N VAL A 212 -16.27 0.81 14.35
CA VAL A 212 -15.87 1.68 15.49
C VAL A 212 -15.76 3.17 15.15
N GLY A 213 -16.30 3.61 14.02
CA GLY A 213 -16.25 5.02 13.63
C GLY A 213 -15.01 5.40 12.82
N PRO A 214 -14.83 6.68 12.44
CA PRO A 214 -13.75 7.13 11.60
C PRO A 214 -12.39 7.03 12.31
N ILE A 215 -11.35 6.73 11.55
CA ILE A 215 -9.94 6.75 11.97
C ILE A 215 -9.20 7.72 11.06
N THR A 216 -8.57 8.75 11.64
CA THR A 216 -7.74 9.68 10.89
C THR A 216 -6.35 9.07 10.70
N ARG A 217 -5.91 8.94 9.46
CA ARG A 217 -4.61 8.33 9.12
C ARG A 217 -3.53 9.38 8.92
N ARG A 218 -3.72 10.29 7.97
CA ARG A 218 -2.77 11.34 7.64
C ARG A 218 -3.26 12.68 8.18
N LYS A 219 -2.43 13.33 9.02
CA LYS A 219 -2.73 14.66 9.58
C LYS A 219 -2.31 15.79 8.61
N ASN A 220 -1.38 15.52 7.71
CA ASN A 220 -0.75 16.50 6.85
C ASN A 220 -1.22 16.40 5.41
N GLY A 221 -1.41 17.53 4.74
CA GLY A 221 -1.64 17.59 3.31
C GLY A 221 -0.38 17.30 2.49
N VAL A 222 -0.44 17.48 1.18
CA VAL A 222 0.67 17.26 0.25
C VAL A 222 1.01 18.51 -0.56
N LEU A 223 2.27 18.58 -1.00
CA LEU A 223 2.73 19.53 -2.00
C LEU A 223 2.50 18.94 -3.38
N VAL A 224 1.68 19.58 -4.20
CA VAL A 224 1.28 19.08 -5.52
C VAL A 224 1.85 19.95 -6.61
N SER A 225 2.53 19.35 -7.59
CA SER A 225 3.05 20.12 -8.74
C SER A 225 1.92 20.71 -9.57
N MET A 226 2.05 21.99 -9.90
CA MET A 226 1.15 22.70 -10.81
C MET A 226 1.71 22.83 -12.23
N GLU A 227 2.93 22.34 -12.47
CA GLU A 227 3.64 22.45 -13.74
C GLU A 227 4.26 21.11 -14.16
N ASP A 228 4.43 20.98 -15.48
CA ASP A 228 5.20 19.89 -16.09
C ASP A 228 6.65 20.38 -16.30
N GLY A 229 7.64 19.52 -16.04
CA GLY A 229 9.04 19.88 -16.27
C GLY A 229 10.00 19.14 -15.35
N LYS A 230 11.20 19.71 -15.20
CA LYS A 230 12.22 19.19 -14.26
C LYS A 230 12.29 20.07 -13.03
N THR A 231 12.36 19.42 -11.87
CA THR A 231 12.54 20.12 -10.60
C THR A 231 13.87 20.86 -10.54
N MET A 232 13.84 22.07 -10.02
CA MET A 232 15.02 22.93 -9.89
C MET A 232 15.45 23.02 -8.43
N ALA A 233 16.75 22.89 -8.17
CA ALA A 233 17.30 22.96 -6.81
C ALA A 233 16.87 24.22 -6.06
N PHE A 234 16.87 25.38 -6.73
CA PHE A 234 16.40 26.64 -6.17
C PHE A 234 14.93 26.60 -5.73
N SER A 235 14.07 26.00 -6.56
CA SER A 235 12.65 25.88 -6.21
C SER A 235 12.44 24.92 -5.05
N LEU A 236 13.10 23.75 -5.06
CA LEU A 236 13.04 22.77 -3.99
C LEU A 236 13.54 23.33 -2.65
N TYR A 237 14.62 24.14 -2.67
CA TYR A 237 15.12 24.81 -1.48
C TYR A 237 14.06 25.72 -0.85
N ASN A 238 13.38 26.54 -1.65
CA ASN A 238 12.30 27.41 -1.17
C ASN A 238 11.05 26.63 -0.72
N LEU A 239 10.83 25.41 -1.23
CA LEU A 239 9.72 24.55 -0.84
C LEU A 239 10.01 23.74 0.43
N SER A 240 11.27 23.56 0.81
CA SER A 240 11.66 22.83 2.03
C SER A 240 11.13 23.47 3.30
N ASP A 241 10.92 24.80 3.32
CA ASP A 241 10.28 25.50 4.45
C ASP A 241 8.79 25.15 4.61
N ARG A 242 8.14 24.64 3.55
CA ARG A 242 6.72 24.32 3.53
C ARG A 242 6.41 22.86 3.81
N GLY A 243 7.42 21.99 3.72
CA GLY A 243 7.23 20.56 3.95
C GLY A 243 8.45 19.71 3.62
N THR A 244 8.27 18.42 3.81
CA THR A 244 9.30 17.41 3.50
C THR A 244 9.19 17.02 2.04
N LEU A 245 10.24 17.23 1.26
CA LEU A 245 10.28 16.85 -0.16
C LEU A 245 10.39 15.33 -0.33
N ILE A 246 9.85 14.82 -1.44
CA ILE A 246 9.93 13.41 -1.83
C ILE A 246 10.59 13.20 -3.20
N VAL A 247 10.99 14.30 -3.86
CA VAL A 247 11.64 14.31 -5.17
C VAL A 247 13.01 14.98 -5.10
N ASP A 248 13.96 14.48 -5.89
CA ASP A 248 15.29 15.08 -6.03
C ASP A 248 15.28 16.25 -7.02
N PRO A 249 16.33 17.13 -7.01
CA PRO A 249 16.60 18.05 -8.10
C PRO A 249 16.75 17.31 -9.44
N ALA A 250 16.39 17.97 -10.53
CA ALA A 250 16.38 17.45 -11.89
C ALA A 250 15.46 16.24 -12.14
N THR A 251 14.56 15.94 -11.21
CA THR A 251 13.50 14.93 -11.39
C THR A 251 12.43 15.45 -12.34
N GLU A 252 12.03 14.65 -13.32
CA GLU A 252 10.86 14.97 -14.14
C GLU A 252 9.58 14.85 -13.32
N VAL A 253 8.74 15.88 -13.40
CA VAL A 253 7.45 15.95 -12.74
C VAL A 253 6.37 16.39 -13.70
N TYR A 254 5.13 16.09 -13.38
CA TYR A 254 3.98 16.54 -14.13
C TYR A 254 2.93 17.17 -13.20
N LYS A 255 2.04 17.93 -13.78
CA LYS A 255 0.92 18.56 -13.08
C LYS A 255 0.05 17.53 -12.38
N GLY A 256 -0.19 17.73 -11.08
CA GLY A 256 -0.93 16.78 -10.24
C GLY A 256 -0.05 15.71 -9.56
N MET A 257 1.24 15.62 -9.88
CA MET A 257 2.19 14.76 -9.17
C MET A 257 2.48 15.34 -7.78
N ILE A 258 2.52 14.47 -6.76
CA ILE A 258 2.88 14.84 -5.41
C ILE A 258 4.41 14.91 -5.32
N VAL A 259 4.92 16.03 -4.83
CA VAL A 259 6.37 16.32 -4.74
C VAL A 259 6.87 16.49 -3.32
N GLY A 260 5.96 16.50 -2.33
CA GLY A 260 6.30 16.62 -0.92
C GLY A 260 5.11 16.44 0.01
N ILE A 261 5.40 16.35 1.30
CA ILE A 261 4.45 16.31 2.41
C ILE A 261 4.36 17.73 2.97
N HIS A 262 3.16 18.31 3.00
CA HIS A 262 2.97 19.67 3.53
C HIS A 262 3.05 19.68 5.06
N ASN A 263 3.54 20.77 5.65
CA ASN A 263 3.59 20.93 7.12
C ASN A 263 2.21 21.22 7.74
N ARG A 264 1.18 21.50 6.91
CA ARG A 264 -0.20 21.76 7.34
C ARG A 264 -1.13 20.66 6.86
N ASP A 265 -2.36 20.68 7.32
CA ASP A 265 -3.42 19.70 7.03
C ASP A 265 -4.02 19.80 5.62
N ASN A 266 -3.81 20.91 4.92
CA ASN A 266 -4.31 21.16 3.56
C ASN A 266 -3.26 20.89 2.48
N ASP A 267 -3.72 20.50 1.29
CA ASP A 267 -2.88 20.38 0.11
C ASP A 267 -2.45 21.76 -0.40
N LEU A 268 -1.24 21.84 -0.91
CA LEU A 268 -0.67 23.07 -1.47
C LEU A 268 -0.17 22.83 -2.90
N ASN A 269 -0.72 23.58 -3.84
CA ASN A 269 -0.21 23.59 -5.21
C ASN A 269 1.07 24.42 -5.28
N VAL A 270 2.14 23.84 -5.83
CA VAL A 270 3.48 24.42 -5.87
C VAL A 270 4.10 24.32 -7.26
N ASN A 271 5.03 25.20 -7.56
CA ASN A 271 5.84 25.11 -8.79
C ASN A 271 7.27 24.65 -8.44
N PRO A 272 7.59 23.34 -8.59
CA PRO A 272 8.93 22.84 -8.32
C PRO A 272 9.93 23.06 -9.44
N CYS A 273 9.47 23.56 -10.61
CA CYS A 273 10.27 23.75 -11.82
C CYS A 273 10.78 25.19 -12.00
N LYS A 274 10.45 26.09 -11.05
CA LYS A 274 10.83 27.51 -11.16
C LYS A 274 12.32 27.70 -10.98
N ASN A 275 12.96 28.31 -11.98
CA ASN A 275 14.37 28.66 -11.90
C ASN A 275 14.58 29.98 -11.13
N LYS A 276 15.80 30.20 -10.63
CA LYS A 276 16.21 31.49 -10.07
C LYS A 276 16.16 32.55 -11.17
N ASN A 277 15.47 33.67 -10.92
CA ASN A 277 15.57 34.81 -11.82
C ASN A 277 17.00 35.33 -11.79
N LEU A 278 17.56 35.64 -12.96
CA LEU A 278 18.88 36.26 -13.08
C LEU A 278 18.88 37.55 -12.28
N THR A 279 19.65 37.60 -11.21
CA THR A 279 19.92 38.85 -10.48
C THR A 279 21.08 39.58 -11.13
N ASN A 280 21.12 40.91 -10.95
CA ASN A 280 22.19 41.79 -11.51
C ASN A 280 23.58 41.21 -11.17
N THR A 281 24.51 41.34 -12.12
CA THR A 281 25.90 40.86 -12.10
C THR A 281 26.72 41.22 -10.85
N ARG A 282 26.29 42.20 -10.05
CA ARG A 282 26.97 42.63 -8.81
C ARG A 282 26.72 41.66 -7.62
N ALA A 283 25.72 40.79 -7.68
CA ALA A 283 25.38 39.84 -6.61
C ALA A 283 25.80 38.39 -6.92
N SER A 284 26.41 38.12 -8.08
CA SER A 284 26.77 36.78 -8.53
C SER A 284 27.92 36.13 -7.76
N GLY A 285 28.66 36.90 -6.93
CA GLY A 285 29.77 36.39 -6.12
C GLY A 285 29.40 35.92 -4.71
N SER A 286 28.15 36.06 -4.28
CA SER A 286 27.69 35.70 -2.95
C SER A 286 26.63 34.59 -2.93
N ASP A 287 26.56 33.78 -3.98
CA ASP A 287 25.66 32.61 -3.97
C ASP A 287 26.23 31.54 -3.06
N ASP A 288 25.75 31.50 -1.83
CA ASP A 288 25.98 30.38 -0.93
C ASP A 288 25.48 29.07 -1.57
N ALA A 289 26.24 27.99 -1.44
CA ALA A 289 25.82 26.68 -1.94
C ALA A 289 24.49 26.29 -1.29
N LEU A 290 23.45 26.06 -2.11
CA LEU A 290 22.15 25.61 -1.63
C LEU A 290 22.29 24.20 -1.04
N VAL A 291 22.19 24.10 0.26
CA VAL A 291 22.18 22.79 0.97
C VAL A 291 20.72 22.33 1.01
N LEU A 292 20.42 21.27 0.24
CA LEU A 292 19.10 20.62 0.24
C LEU A 292 19.10 19.47 1.24
N VAL A 293 18.05 19.39 2.04
CA VAL A 293 17.78 18.19 2.85
C VAL A 293 17.44 17.04 1.90
N PRO A 294 18.03 15.85 2.08
CA PRO A 294 17.70 14.69 1.25
C PRO A 294 16.19 14.41 1.28
N PRO A 295 15.56 14.17 0.12
CA PRO A 295 14.14 13.91 0.06
C PRO A 295 13.81 12.55 0.70
N LYS A 296 12.62 12.46 1.30
CA LYS A 296 12.08 11.18 1.76
C LYS A 296 11.78 10.29 0.54
N LYS A 297 12.30 9.08 0.53
CA LYS A 297 11.97 8.06 -0.48
C LYS A 297 10.97 7.09 0.12
N PHE A 298 9.90 6.84 -0.61
CA PHE A 298 8.88 5.87 -0.21
C PHE A 298 9.20 4.49 -0.79
N THR A 299 9.09 3.45 0.03
CA THR A 299 8.88 2.09 -0.45
C THR A 299 7.47 1.95 -0.99
N LEU A 300 7.14 0.82 -1.63
CA LEU A 300 5.79 0.59 -2.13
C LEU A 300 4.77 0.56 -0.98
N GLU A 301 5.09 -0.14 0.10
CA GLU A 301 4.26 -0.25 1.28
C GLU A 301 4.02 1.14 1.89
N GLU A 302 5.07 1.92 2.12
CA GLU A 302 4.94 3.28 2.64
C GLU A 302 4.12 4.19 1.73
N ALA A 303 4.23 4.04 0.42
CA ALA A 303 3.44 4.80 -0.55
C ALA A 303 1.95 4.46 -0.46
N LEU A 304 1.61 3.16 -0.37
CA LEU A 304 0.23 2.69 -0.22
C LEU A 304 -0.40 3.11 1.11
N GLU A 305 0.40 3.13 2.17
CA GLU A 305 0.01 3.63 3.49
C GLU A 305 -0.27 5.14 3.49
N PHE A 306 0.55 5.88 2.74
CA PHE A 306 0.56 7.34 2.76
C PHE A 306 -0.59 7.97 2.00
N ILE A 307 -1.00 7.40 0.85
CA ILE A 307 -2.00 8.00 -0.03
C ILE A 307 -3.39 8.08 0.59
N GLU A 308 -4.13 9.13 0.22
CA GLU A 308 -5.53 9.33 0.59
C GLU A 308 -6.50 8.96 -0.55
N ASP A 309 -7.80 9.07 -0.28
CA ASP A 309 -8.86 8.60 -1.18
C ASP A 309 -8.89 9.30 -2.55
N ASP A 310 -8.34 10.50 -2.64
CA ASP A 310 -8.21 11.31 -3.86
C ASP A 310 -6.85 11.16 -4.55
N GLU A 311 -6.05 10.18 -4.15
CA GLU A 311 -4.69 9.94 -4.63
C GLU A 311 -4.52 8.55 -5.23
N TYR A 312 -3.49 8.39 -6.05
CA TYR A 312 -3.02 7.12 -6.59
C TYR A 312 -1.50 6.97 -6.42
N VAL A 313 -1.05 5.74 -6.25
CA VAL A 313 0.34 5.36 -6.49
C VAL A 313 0.47 4.99 -7.97
N GLU A 314 1.34 5.66 -8.70
CA GLU A 314 1.79 5.26 -10.03
C GLU A 314 3.00 4.35 -9.87
N LEU A 315 2.82 3.09 -10.27
CA LEU A 315 3.81 2.04 -10.13
C LEU A 315 4.39 1.71 -11.50
N THR A 316 5.72 1.84 -11.64
CA THR A 316 6.46 1.51 -12.85
C THR A 316 7.70 0.69 -12.49
N PRO A 317 8.32 -0.05 -13.43
CA PRO A 317 9.57 -0.76 -13.18
C PRO A 317 10.65 0.11 -12.54
N ASP A 318 10.76 1.37 -12.95
CA ASP A 318 11.84 2.27 -12.55
C ASP A 318 11.49 3.20 -11.40
N ALA A 319 10.20 3.44 -11.13
CA ALA A 319 9.79 4.46 -10.16
C ALA A 319 8.45 4.16 -9.48
N ILE A 320 8.33 4.65 -8.25
CA ILE A 320 7.09 4.77 -7.49
C ILE A 320 6.80 6.26 -7.37
N ARG A 321 5.67 6.72 -7.92
CA ARG A 321 5.23 8.12 -7.87
C ARG A 321 3.87 8.23 -7.23
N LEU A 322 3.66 9.31 -6.51
CA LEU A 322 2.36 9.63 -5.92
C LEU A 322 1.71 10.74 -6.74
N ARG A 323 0.42 10.64 -7.00
CA ARG A 323 -0.31 11.66 -7.75
C ARG A 323 -1.75 11.82 -7.28
N LYS A 324 -2.32 12.96 -7.56
CA LYS A 324 -3.76 13.16 -7.42
C LYS A 324 -4.54 12.40 -8.52
N LYS A 325 -5.76 11.96 -8.21
CA LYS A 325 -6.67 11.36 -9.19
C LYS A 325 -7.01 12.36 -10.29
N ILE A 326 -7.36 13.57 -9.89
CA ILE A 326 -7.63 14.70 -10.80
C ILE A 326 -6.34 15.50 -10.91
N LEU A 327 -5.73 15.49 -12.09
CA LEU A 327 -4.45 16.15 -12.34
C LEU A 327 -4.61 17.67 -12.48
N ASP A 328 -5.75 18.15 -13.00
CA ASP A 328 -5.98 19.58 -13.19
C ASP A 328 -6.33 20.30 -11.89
N ASN A 329 -5.53 21.30 -11.54
CA ASN A 329 -5.67 22.10 -10.32
C ASN A 329 -6.96 22.95 -10.29
N LYS A 330 -7.58 23.22 -11.45
CA LYS A 330 -8.81 24.03 -11.55
C LYS A 330 -10.08 23.23 -11.26
N THR A 331 -9.99 21.90 -11.34
CA THR A 331 -11.13 20.97 -11.17
C THR A 331 -11.06 20.18 -9.87
N ARG A 332 -10.00 20.36 -9.11
CA ARG A 332 -9.82 19.78 -7.76
C ARG A 332 -10.55 20.55 -6.66
#